data_81919c437678b9c48ea7e006331ffaf9
#
_entry.id   81919c437678b9c48ea7e006331ffaf9
#
_cell.length_a   1.000
_cell.length_b   1.000
_cell.length_c   1.000
_cell.angle_alpha   90.00
_cell.angle_beta   90.00
_cell.angle_gamma   90.00
#
_symmetry.space_group_name_H-M   'P 1'
#
loop_
_entity.id
_entity.type
_entity.pdbx_description
1 polymer ?
#
loop_
_entity_poly.entity_id
_entity_poly.type
_entity_poly.pdbx_seq_one_letter_code
_entity_poly.pdbx_strand_id
1 'polypeptide(L)'
;GHLQWHAALTELALGRIDAALARFTAQVLRRLDVAPPLVGMSDAASMLWRLHLLGRQGLPWSAAAAYCERYFPNGGNVFAELHLAMLAAGRGDRSGLNASTVRLRATAEKGHVAAPVALHWNAALGALMVGDTAAAKNELRACRAESVRLGGSHAQRTVVDLTQAWIEAA
;
A
#
# COMPACT_ATOMS: atom_id res chain seq x y z
N GLY A 1 0.77 16.03 -8.95
CA GLY A 1 0.49 14.67 -8.49
C GLY A 1 1.75 13.81 -8.49
N HIS A 2 1.89 12.90 -9.43
CA HIS A 2 2.88 11.80 -9.41
C HIS A 2 4.34 12.26 -9.27
N LEU A 3 4.78 13.28 -9.99
CA LEU A 3 6.15 13.85 -9.83
C LEU A 3 6.39 14.37 -8.41
N GLN A 4 5.38 14.94 -7.76
CA GLN A 4 5.50 15.40 -6.38
C GLN A 4 5.56 14.24 -5.39
N TRP A 5 4.93 13.10 -5.71
CA TRP A 5 5.09 11.86 -4.96
C TRP A 5 6.56 11.37 -5.03
N HIS A 6 7.18 11.36 -6.20
CA HIS A 6 8.61 11.02 -6.33
C HIS A 6 9.50 11.99 -5.54
N ALA A 7 9.21 13.30 -5.58
CA ALA A 7 9.95 14.28 -4.78
C ALA A 7 9.80 14.01 -3.26
N ALA A 8 8.59 13.63 -2.81
CA ALA A 8 8.38 13.25 -1.42
C ALA A 8 9.14 11.96 -1.04
N LEU A 9 9.24 10.97 -1.95
CA LEU A 9 10.07 9.78 -1.73
C LEU A 9 11.55 10.15 -1.57
N THR A 10 12.04 11.11 -2.37
CA THR A 10 13.42 11.61 -2.23
C THR A 10 13.63 12.27 -0.88
N GLU A 11 12.68 13.05 -0.40
CA GLU A 11 12.73 13.65 0.94
C GLU A 11 12.76 12.57 2.05
N LEU A 12 11.96 11.49 1.92
CA LEU A 12 12.03 10.37 2.85
C LEU A 12 13.40 9.69 2.84
N ALA A 13 13.98 9.47 1.66
CA ALA A 13 15.30 8.87 1.52
C ALA A 13 16.41 9.73 2.16
N LEU A 14 16.21 11.04 2.21
CA LEU A 14 17.12 12.00 2.87
C LEU A 14 16.81 12.18 4.37
N GLY A 15 15.87 11.42 4.94
CA GLY A 15 15.45 11.55 6.34
C GLY A 15 14.60 12.80 6.63
N ARG A 16 14.13 13.50 5.61
CA ARG A 16 13.34 14.74 5.73
C ARG A 16 11.85 14.41 5.84
N ILE A 17 11.46 13.67 6.89
CA ILE A 17 10.11 13.10 7.01
C ILE A 17 9.02 14.17 7.03
N ASP A 18 9.24 15.29 7.76
CA ASP A 18 8.25 16.37 7.85
C ASP A 18 8.07 17.09 6.51
N ALA A 19 9.14 17.30 5.76
CA ALA A 19 9.07 17.87 4.42
C ALA A 19 8.33 16.96 3.45
N ALA A 20 8.59 15.66 3.51
CA ALA A 20 7.89 14.66 2.71
C ALA A 20 6.38 14.65 3.02
N LEU A 21 6.00 14.66 4.30
CA LEU A 21 4.60 14.71 4.72
C LEU A 21 3.92 15.99 4.27
N ALA A 22 4.57 17.14 4.43
CA ALA A 22 4.03 18.44 4.00
C ALA A 22 3.81 18.48 2.48
N ARG A 23 4.80 18.02 1.70
CA ARG A 23 4.69 17.91 0.24
C ARG A 23 3.59 16.95 -0.18
N PHE A 24 3.54 15.77 0.40
CA PHE A 24 2.51 14.77 0.12
C PHE A 24 1.11 15.35 0.36
N THR A 25 0.89 15.98 1.51
CA THR A 25 -0.41 16.55 1.86
C THR A 25 -0.80 17.68 0.90
N ALA A 26 0.11 18.61 0.59
CA ALA A 26 -0.19 19.77 -0.21
C ALA A 26 -0.26 19.51 -1.72
N GLN A 27 0.57 18.59 -2.24
CA GLN A 27 0.78 18.45 -3.68
C GLN A 27 0.31 17.11 -4.25
N VAL A 28 0.06 16.11 -3.40
CA VAL A 28 -0.46 14.80 -3.82
C VAL A 28 -1.88 14.64 -3.32
N LEU A 29 -2.09 14.61 -2.00
CA LEU A 29 -3.37 14.29 -1.40
C LEU A 29 -4.48 15.28 -1.77
N ARG A 30 -4.19 16.59 -1.73
CA ARG A 30 -5.15 17.64 -2.13
C ARG A 30 -5.44 17.69 -3.64
N ARG A 31 -4.70 16.94 -4.43
CA ARG A 31 -4.80 16.90 -5.89
C ARG A 31 -5.14 15.52 -6.45
N LEU A 32 -5.67 14.64 -5.62
CA LEU A 32 -6.05 13.29 -6.05
C LEU A 32 -7.06 13.34 -7.21
N ASP A 33 -8.04 14.25 -7.16
CA ASP A 33 -9.10 14.35 -8.16
C ASP A 33 -8.63 14.76 -9.57
N VAL A 34 -7.41 15.29 -9.71
CA VAL A 34 -6.82 15.64 -11.02
C VAL A 34 -5.84 14.57 -11.53
N ALA A 35 -5.58 13.54 -10.74
CA ALA A 35 -4.75 12.40 -11.16
C ALA A 35 -5.62 11.30 -11.77
N PRO A 36 -5.08 10.49 -12.70
CA PRO A 36 -5.76 9.23 -13.07
C PRO A 36 -6.02 8.40 -11.82
N PRO A 37 -7.23 7.83 -11.64
CA PRO A 37 -7.63 7.21 -10.37
C PRO A 37 -6.66 6.18 -9.81
N LEU A 38 -6.13 5.31 -10.67
CA LEU A 38 -5.17 4.28 -10.25
C LEU A 38 -3.85 4.90 -9.75
N VAL A 39 -3.37 5.96 -10.39
CA VAL A 39 -2.15 6.69 -9.99
C VAL A 39 -2.37 7.40 -8.66
N GLY A 40 -3.47 8.14 -8.52
CA GLY A 40 -3.81 8.85 -7.29
C GLY A 40 -3.91 7.91 -6.10
N MET A 41 -4.60 6.79 -6.25
CA MET A 41 -4.72 5.76 -5.22
C MET A 41 -3.35 5.17 -4.84
N SER A 42 -2.55 4.75 -5.83
CA SER A 42 -1.27 4.12 -5.55
C SER A 42 -0.28 5.08 -4.89
N ASP A 43 -0.24 6.33 -5.33
CA ASP A 43 0.61 7.37 -4.72
C ASP A 43 0.19 7.64 -3.27
N ALA A 44 -1.12 7.76 -3.02
CA ALA A 44 -1.63 8.02 -1.68
C ALA A 44 -1.38 6.85 -0.72
N ALA A 45 -1.81 5.65 -1.09
CA ALA A 45 -1.70 4.47 -0.23
C ALA A 45 -0.23 4.14 0.09
N SER A 46 0.63 4.14 -0.93
CA SER A 46 2.04 3.79 -0.74
C SER A 46 2.82 4.82 0.06
N MET A 47 2.48 6.11 -0.04
CA MET A 47 3.11 7.15 0.78
C MET A 47 2.66 7.06 2.23
N LEU A 48 1.35 6.91 2.48
CA LEU A 48 0.82 6.75 3.83
C LEU A 48 1.41 5.53 4.52
N TRP A 49 1.57 4.42 3.79
CA TRP A 49 2.18 3.21 4.32
C TRP A 49 3.64 3.45 4.74
N ARG A 50 4.45 4.11 3.91
CA ARG A 50 5.83 4.47 4.24
C ARG A 50 5.93 5.35 5.48
N LEU A 51 5.07 6.37 5.58
CA LEU A 51 5.02 7.25 6.74
C LEU A 51 4.61 6.49 8.02
N HIS A 52 3.69 5.53 7.89
CA HIS A 52 3.30 4.63 8.97
C HIS A 52 4.49 3.77 9.46
N LEU A 53 5.23 3.16 8.55
CA LEU A 53 6.43 2.38 8.88
C LEU A 53 7.52 3.24 9.57
N LEU A 54 7.55 4.53 9.30
CA LEU A 54 8.42 5.51 9.97
C LEU A 54 7.84 6.02 11.31
N GLY A 55 6.76 5.39 11.82
CA GLY A 55 6.17 5.71 13.12
C GLY A 55 5.31 6.96 13.15
N ARG A 56 4.98 7.56 11.99
CA ARG A 56 4.13 8.75 11.96
C ARG A 56 2.70 8.41 12.33
N GLN A 57 2.17 9.18 13.27
CA GLN A 57 0.78 9.09 13.75
C GLN A 57 -0.11 10.15 13.07
N GLY A 58 -1.44 9.98 13.19
CA GLY A 58 -2.40 10.96 12.70
C GLY A 58 -2.43 11.10 11.17
N LEU A 59 -2.00 10.07 10.45
CA LEU A 59 -1.98 10.07 8.99
C LEU A 59 -3.39 10.15 8.39
N PRO A 60 -3.59 10.84 7.26
CA PRO A 60 -4.91 11.09 6.67
C PRO A 60 -5.45 9.87 5.88
N TRP A 61 -5.48 8.71 6.51
CA TRP A 61 -5.97 7.46 5.92
C TRP A 61 -7.41 7.56 5.39
N SER A 62 -8.27 8.24 6.15
CA SER A 62 -9.69 8.38 5.79
C SER A 62 -9.89 9.18 4.50
N ALA A 63 -9.08 10.22 4.26
CA ALA A 63 -9.16 11.01 3.03
C ALA A 63 -8.76 10.17 1.79
N ALA A 64 -7.68 9.37 1.90
CA ALA A 64 -7.27 8.47 0.84
C ALA A 64 -8.30 7.34 0.61
N ALA A 65 -8.88 6.81 1.69
CA ALA A 65 -9.89 5.77 1.59
C ALA A 65 -11.18 6.27 0.93
N ALA A 66 -11.68 7.46 1.29
CA ALA A 66 -12.86 8.06 0.67
C ALA A 66 -12.67 8.26 -0.85
N TYR A 67 -11.46 8.67 -1.27
CA TYR A 67 -11.11 8.74 -2.68
C TYR A 67 -11.20 7.35 -3.35
N CYS A 68 -10.65 6.32 -2.71
CA CYS A 68 -10.69 4.95 -3.25
C CYS A 68 -12.10 4.37 -3.29
N GLU A 69 -12.94 4.62 -2.29
CA GLU A 69 -14.35 4.21 -2.27
C GLU A 69 -15.14 4.81 -3.45
N ARG A 70 -14.81 6.03 -3.85
CA ARG A 70 -15.45 6.68 -5.01
C ARG A 70 -15.08 6.05 -6.35
N TYR A 71 -13.80 5.69 -6.55
CA TYR A 71 -13.30 5.23 -7.85
C TYR A 71 -13.15 3.69 -7.94
N PHE A 72 -13.06 3.01 -6.80
CA PHE A 72 -12.86 1.56 -6.70
C PHE A 72 -13.85 0.91 -5.71
N PRO A 73 -15.17 1.20 -5.80
CA PRO A 73 -16.13 0.71 -4.80
C PRO A 73 -16.21 -0.82 -4.75
N ASN A 74 -15.90 -1.47 -5.86
CA ASN A 74 -15.89 -2.94 -5.99
C ASN A 74 -14.48 -3.51 -6.14
N GLY A 75 -13.46 -2.76 -5.70
CA GLY A 75 -12.07 -3.13 -5.92
C GLY A 75 -11.57 -2.83 -7.33
N GLY A 76 -10.46 -3.41 -7.72
CA GLY A 76 -9.82 -3.14 -9.00
C GLY A 76 -8.98 -4.31 -9.52
N ASN A 77 -8.00 -4.01 -10.35
CA ASN A 77 -7.02 -5.00 -10.76
C ASN A 77 -6.09 -5.36 -9.58
N VAL A 78 -5.22 -6.37 -9.76
CA VAL A 78 -4.32 -6.85 -8.69
C VAL A 78 -3.45 -5.73 -8.11
N PHE A 79 -2.97 -4.81 -8.93
CA PHE A 79 -2.20 -3.66 -8.48
C PHE A 79 -3.04 -2.70 -7.61
N ALA A 80 -4.32 -2.50 -7.95
CA ALA A 80 -5.23 -1.72 -7.13
C ALA A 80 -5.50 -2.42 -5.78
N GLU A 81 -5.73 -3.72 -5.79
CA GLU A 81 -5.98 -4.49 -4.56
C GLU A 81 -4.82 -4.42 -3.56
N LEU A 82 -3.57 -4.42 -4.04
CA LEU A 82 -2.39 -4.24 -3.20
C LEU A 82 -2.42 -2.92 -2.42
N HIS A 83 -2.87 -1.84 -3.05
CA HIS A 83 -2.95 -0.51 -2.45
C HIS A 83 -4.18 -0.34 -1.56
N LEU A 84 -5.32 -0.93 -1.94
CA LEU A 84 -6.51 -0.99 -1.09
C LEU A 84 -6.24 -1.74 0.21
N ALA A 85 -5.43 -2.81 0.14
CA ALA A 85 -5.01 -3.55 1.33
C ALA A 85 -4.16 -2.70 2.28
N MET A 86 -3.23 -1.86 1.76
CA MET A 86 -2.48 -0.92 2.59
C MET A 86 -3.39 0.06 3.33
N LEU A 87 -4.39 0.63 2.62
CA LEU A 87 -5.35 1.56 3.21
C LEU A 87 -6.21 0.89 4.28
N ALA A 88 -6.65 -0.35 4.02
CA ALA A 88 -7.40 -1.13 5.00
C ALA A 88 -6.56 -1.43 6.25
N ALA A 89 -5.34 -1.92 6.07
CA ALA A 89 -4.45 -2.22 7.19
C ALA A 89 -4.08 -0.98 8.00
N GLY A 90 -3.75 0.14 7.36
CA GLY A 90 -3.41 1.39 8.02
C GLY A 90 -4.57 2.01 8.83
N ARG A 91 -5.81 1.67 8.48
CA ARG A 91 -7.03 2.08 9.19
C ARG A 91 -7.49 1.07 10.26
N GLY A 92 -6.87 -0.09 10.34
CA GLY A 92 -7.38 -1.19 11.16
C GLY A 92 -8.66 -1.85 10.59
N ASP A 93 -8.95 -1.64 9.32
CA ASP A 93 -10.16 -2.15 8.65
C ASP A 93 -9.97 -3.60 8.18
N ARG A 94 -10.26 -4.53 9.08
CA ARG A 94 -10.21 -5.97 8.78
C ARG A 94 -11.22 -6.40 7.70
N SER A 95 -12.38 -5.74 7.67
CA SER A 95 -13.43 -6.06 6.69
C SER A 95 -12.98 -5.70 5.28
N GLY A 96 -12.42 -4.51 5.09
CA GLY A 96 -11.85 -4.07 3.82
C GLY A 96 -10.71 -4.96 3.34
N LEU A 97 -9.80 -5.36 4.24
CA LEU A 97 -8.72 -6.29 3.91
C LEU A 97 -9.25 -7.67 3.50
N ASN A 98 -10.26 -8.19 4.21
CA ASN A 98 -10.93 -9.45 3.85
C ASN A 98 -11.61 -9.37 2.49
N ALA A 99 -12.33 -8.29 2.20
CA ALA A 99 -12.98 -8.08 0.91
C ALA A 99 -11.96 -8.08 -0.23
N SER A 100 -10.82 -7.40 -0.07
CA SER A 100 -9.70 -7.45 -1.03
C SER A 100 -9.17 -8.87 -1.22
N THR A 101 -9.00 -9.61 -0.14
CA THR A 101 -8.52 -11.00 -0.19
C THR A 101 -9.49 -11.92 -0.96
N VAL A 102 -10.79 -11.76 -0.77
CA VAL A 102 -11.81 -12.51 -1.53
C VAL A 102 -11.73 -12.22 -3.03
N ARG A 103 -11.61 -10.95 -3.42
CA ARG A 103 -11.46 -10.56 -4.82
C ARG A 103 -10.18 -11.09 -5.45
N LEU A 104 -9.07 -11.07 -4.71
CA LEU A 104 -7.79 -11.62 -5.17
C LEU A 104 -7.85 -13.14 -5.35
N ARG A 105 -8.53 -13.89 -4.46
CA ARG A 105 -8.74 -15.34 -4.63
C ARG A 105 -9.50 -15.64 -5.91
N ALA A 106 -10.64 -14.95 -6.12
CA ALA A 106 -11.40 -15.10 -7.36
C ALA A 106 -10.60 -14.75 -8.62
N THR A 107 -9.64 -13.81 -8.50
CA THR A 107 -8.74 -13.43 -9.60
C THR A 107 -7.66 -14.49 -9.82
N ALA A 108 -7.14 -15.11 -8.75
CA ALA A 108 -6.18 -16.21 -8.83
C ALA A 108 -6.82 -17.46 -9.47
N GLU A 109 -8.07 -17.79 -9.11
CA GLU A 109 -8.83 -18.90 -9.70
C GLU A 109 -9.01 -18.76 -11.21
N LYS A 110 -9.04 -17.53 -11.72
CA LYS A 110 -9.05 -17.21 -13.16
C LYS A 110 -7.68 -17.28 -13.82
N GLY A 111 -6.64 -17.68 -13.09
CA GLY A 111 -5.27 -17.86 -13.62
C GLY A 111 -4.42 -16.58 -13.68
N HIS A 112 -4.81 -15.51 -12.98
CA HIS A 112 -4.01 -14.27 -12.99
C HIS A 112 -2.72 -14.43 -12.17
N VAL A 113 -1.57 -14.39 -12.84
CA VAL A 113 -0.25 -14.74 -12.28
C VAL A 113 0.23 -13.85 -11.12
N ALA A 114 -0.26 -12.63 -11.00
CA ALA A 114 0.11 -11.72 -9.91
C ALA A 114 -0.80 -11.89 -8.67
N ALA A 115 -1.98 -12.48 -8.81
CA ALA A 115 -2.94 -12.57 -7.72
C ALA A 115 -2.44 -13.41 -6.52
N PRO A 116 -1.76 -14.57 -6.71
CA PRO A 116 -1.15 -15.29 -5.59
C PRO A 116 -0.12 -14.44 -4.83
N VAL A 117 0.68 -13.64 -5.52
CA VAL A 117 1.68 -12.75 -4.89
C VAL A 117 1.00 -11.66 -4.06
N ALA A 118 -0.07 -11.07 -4.56
CA ALA A 118 -0.86 -10.09 -3.82
C ALA A 118 -1.61 -10.71 -2.63
N LEU A 119 -1.98 -12.00 -2.69
CA LEU A 119 -2.53 -12.71 -1.54
C LEU A 119 -1.53 -12.86 -0.41
N HIS A 120 -0.25 -13.12 -0.70
CA HIS A 120 0.82 -13.09 0.31
C HIS A 120 0.96 -11.71 0.95
N TRP A 121 0.87 -10.63 0.15
CA TRP A 121 0.86 -9.27 0.69
C TRP A 121 -0.31 -9.04 1.66
N ASN A 122 -1.54 -9.39 1.26
CA ASN A 122 -2.73 -9.25 2.11
C ASN A 122 -2.63 -10.08 3.38
N ALA A 123 -2.11 -11.30 3.30
CA ALA A 123 -1.89 -12.17 4.46
C ALA A 123 -0.87 -11.56 5.43
N ALA A 124 0.22 -10.99 4.91
CA ALA A 124 1.22 -10.28 5.72
C ALA A 124 0.61 -9.10 6.47
N LEU A 125 -0.17 -8.26 5.78
CA LEU A 125 -0.85 -7.13 6.40
C LEU A 125 -1.86 -7.59 7.47
N GLY A 126 -2.60 -8.65 7.19
CA GLY A 126 -3.53 -9.24 8.14
C GLY A 126 -2.84 -9.75 9.42
N ALA A 127 -1.69 -10.39 9.27
CA ALA A 127 -0.86 -10.84 10.38
C ALA A 127 -0.34 -9.65 11.21
N LEU A 128 0.13 -8.58 10.56
CA LEU A 128 0.56 -7.35 11.24
C LEU A 128 -0.57 -6.71 12.06
N MET A 129 -1.78 -6.69 11.55
CA MET A 129 -2.95 -6.12 12.25
C MET A 129 -3.30 -6.86 13.56
N VAL A 130 -2.81 -8.09 13.74
CA VAL A 130 -3.00 -8.87 14.97
C VAL A 130 -1.71 -9.06 15.77
N GLY A 131 -0.61 -8.45 15.34
CA GLY A 131 0.69 -8.54 16.01
C GLY A 131 1.44 -9.84 15.76
N ASP A 132 1.01 -10.68 14.79
CA ASP A 132 1.71 -11.91 14.43
C ASP A 132 2.86 -11.59 13.44
N THR A 133 3.97 -11.14 14.02
CA THR A 133 5.16 -10.77 13.24
C THR A 133 5.82 -11.98 12.57
N ALA A 134 5.69 -13.18 13.13
CA ALA A 134 6.27 -14.39 12.55
C ALA A 134 5.55 -14.79 11.26
N ALA A 135 4.20 -14.82 11.29
CA ALA A 135 3.40 -15.05 10.09
C ALA A 135 3.64 -13.95 9.04
N ALA A 136 3.68 -12.67 9.47
CA ALA A 136 3.94 -11.56 8.56
C ALA A 136 5.28 -11.67 7.85
N LYS A 137 6.36 -12.05 8.54
CA LYS A 137 7.69 -12.28 7.95
C LYS A 137 7.67 -13.37 6.89
N ASN A 138 6.99 -14.47 7.15
CA ASN A 138 6.88 -15.58 6.19
C ASN A 138 6.13 -15.16 4.92
N GLU A 139 5.00 -14.49 5.07
CA GLU A 139 4.18 -14.02 3.96
C GLU A 139 4.90 -12.94 3.14
N LEU A 140 5.60 -12.00 3.79
CA LEU A 140 6.40 -10.98 3.09
C LEU A 140 7.54 -11.60 2.30
N ARG A 141 8.20 -12.63 2.83
CA ARG A 141 9.28 -13.33 2.11
C ARG A 141 8.74 -13.98 0.83
N ALA A 142 7.57 -14.63 0.89
CA ALA A 142 6.90 -15.20 -0.28
C ALA A 142 6.48 -14.11 -1.28
N CYS A 143 5.89 -13.01 -0.82
CA CYS A 143 5.51 -11.88 -1.66
C CYS A 143 6.72 -11.26 -2.36
N ARG A 144 7.82 -11.05 -1.62
CA ARG A 144 9.05 -10.44 -2.12
C ARG A 144 9.70 -11.25 -3.25
N ALA A 145 9.72 -12.58 -3.12
CA ALA A 145 10.35 -13.48 -4.09
C ALA A 145 9.80 -13.27 -5.52
N GLU A 146 8.53 -12.88 -5.64
CA GLU A 146 7.85 -12.70 -6.93
C GLU A 146 7.24 -11.29 -7.09
N SER A 147 7.69 -10.31 -6.30
CA SER A 147 7.12 -8.96 -6.26
C SER A 147 7.09 -8.24 -7.62
N VAL A 148 7.97 -8.62 -8.55
CA VAL A 148 7.99 -8.09 -9.92
C VAL A 148 6.65 -8.33 -10.65
N ARG A 149 5.93 -9.41 -10.31
CA ARG A 149 4.62 -9.74 -10.90
C ARG A 149 3.50 -8.79 -10.46
N LEU A 150 3.67 -8.09 -9.34
CA LEU A 150 2.67 -7.13 -8.84
C LEU A 150 2.49 -5.92 -9.77
N GLY A 151 3.42 -5.70 -10.69
CA GLY A 151 3.42 -4.53 -11.56
C GLY A 151 3.90 -3.26 -10.86
N GLY A 152 3.63 -2.12 -11.49
CA GLY A 152 4.10 -0.82 -11.00
C GLY A 152 5.60 -0.60 -11.18
N SER A 153 6.08 0.56 -10.76
CA SER A 153 7.50 0.92 -10.77
C SER A 153 8.27 0.23 -9.64
N HIS A 154 9.58 0.20 -9.74
CA HIS A 154 10.44 -0.25 -8.63
C HIS A 154 10.12 0.52 -7.35
N ALA A 155 10.00 1.84 -7.42
CA ALA A 155 9.66 2.68 -6.27
C ALA A 155 8.31 2.31 -5.62
N GLN A 156 7.34 1.83 -6.40
CA GLN A 156 6.06 1.37 -5.84
C GLN A 156 6.21 0.00 -5.15
N ARG A 157 6.98 -0.93 -5.71
CA ARG A 157 7.19 -2.26 -5.13
C ARG A 157 8.07 -2.29 -3.88
N THR A 158 8.94 -1.28 -3.67
CA THR A 158 9.79 -1.20 -2.47
C THR A 158 9.01 -1.16 -1.15
N VAL A 159 7.69 -0.96 -1.17
CA VAL A 159 6.87 -1.07 0.05
C VAL A 159 6.94 -2.47 0.69
N VAL A 160 7.12 -3.51 -0.11
CA VAL A 160 7.29 -4.89 0.38
C VAL A 160 8.60 -5.02 1.14
N ASP A 161 9.70 -4.55 0.53
CA ASP A 161 11.03 -4.58 1.16
C ASP A 161 11.09 -3.73 2.43
N LEU A 162 10.51 -2.53 2.39
CA LEU A 162 10.46 -1.62 3.54
C LEU A 162 9.64 -2.21 4.69
N THR A 163 8.53 -2.88 4.40
CA THR A 163 7.70 -3.52 5.42
C THR A 163 8.45 -4.69 6.06
N GLN A 164 9.16 -5.48 5.26
CA GLN A 164 9.99 -6.56 5.79
C GLN A 164 11.11 -6.03 6.69
N ALA A 165 11.86 -5.01 6.24
CA ALA A 165 12.93 -4.40 7.02
C ALA A 165 12.40 -3.79 8.33
N TRP A 166 11.23 -3.17 8.30
CA TRP A 166 10.59 -2.62 9.50
C TRP A 166 10.28 -3.69 10.55
N ILE A 167 9.74 -4.86 10.15
CA ILE A 167 9.45 -5.96 11.06
C ILE A 167 10.75 -6.59 11.59
N GLU A 168 11.81 -6.62 10.80
CA GLU A 168 13.09 -7.19 11.18
C GLU A 168 13.84 -6.31 12.20
N ALA A 169 13.54 -5.00 12.21
CA ALA A 169 14.14 -4.04 13.13
C ALA A 169 13.35 -3.89 14.45
N ALA A 170 12.12 -4.41 14.55
CA ALA A 170 11.26 -4.35 15.73
C ALA A 170 11.51 -5.52 16.68
#